data_244d9f511769a51fdade5f65e069c8bf
#
_entry.id   244d9f511769a51fdade5f65e069c8bf
#
_cell.length_a   1.000
_cell.length_b   1.000
_cell.length_c   1.000
_cell.angle_alpha   90.00
_cell.angle_beta   90.00
_cell.angle_gamma   90.00
#
_symmetry.space_group_name_H-M   'P 1'
#
loop_
_entity.id
_entity.type
_entity.pdbx_description
1 polymer ?
#
loop_
_entity_poly.entity_id
_entity_poly.type
_entity_poly.pdbx_seq_one_letter_code
_entity_poly.pdbx_strand_id
1 'polypeptide(L)'
;MLETVFDCETNGLLDVVDRVHVVSYKDETMREPESIYDYEDIKEFFKQDRIFIGHHIIGYDFPALAKVLQVSKPKRLVDTYPLAVTLMPKRGSYGLEGFGVDYGVPKPVVKDWENLTREDYTFRCESDVKINWCLWEDLRRKLMELYG
;
A
#
# COMPACT_ATOMS: atom_id res chain seq x y z
N MET A 1 -16.93 2.01 9.42
CA MET A 1 -15.95 1.12 8.78
C MET A 1 -14.65 1.87 8.56
N LEU A 2 -13.55 1.28 8.99
CA LEU A 2 -12.24 1.94 8.90
C LEU A 2 -11.70 1.94 7.47
N GLU A 3 -11.30 3.11 7.01
CA GLU A 3 -10.49 3.26 5.81
C GLU A 3 -9.05 2.92 6.18
N THR A 4 -8.51 1.89 5.55
CA THR A 4 -7.21 1.33 5.93
C THR A 4 -6.30 1.30 4.71
N VAL A 5 -5.23 2.08 4.75
CA VAL A 5 -4.19 2.07 3.72
C VAL A 5 -3.18 0.96 4.08
N PHE A 6 -2.82 0.15 3.11
CA PHE A 6 -1.85 -0.91 3.30
C PHE A 6 -0.87 -0.99 2.12
N ASP A 7 0.26 -1.63 2.37
CA ASP A 7 1.25 -1.99 1.36
C ASP A 7 1.90 -3.31 1.75
N CYS A 8 2.49 -4.01 0.81
CA CYS A 8 3.28 -5.20 1.10
C CYS A 8 4.63 -5.17 0.40
N GLU A 9 5.63 -5.79 1.02
CA GLU A 9 6.93 -6.03 0.43
C GLU A 9 7.10 -7.53 0.19
N THR A 10 7.55 -7.88 -1.00
CA THR A 10 7.68 -9.26 -1.45
C THR A 10 9.08 -9.49 -2.03
N ASN A 11 9.35 -10.74 -2.43
CA ASN A 11 10.66 -11.09 -2.97
C ASN A 11 10.74 -11.06 -4.50
N GLY A 12 9.78 -10.45 -5.19
CA GLY A 12 9.91 -10.33 -6.63
C GLY A 12 8.66 -9.93 -7.39
N LEU A 13 8.75 -9.97 -8.69
CA LEU A 13 7.65 -9.69 -9.60
C LEU A 13 6.60 -10.79 -9.53
N LEU A 14 5.40 -10.52 -10.03
CA LEU A 14 4.24 -11.39 -9.87
C LEU A 14 4.45 -12.81 -10.41
N ASP A 15 5.22 -12.97 -11.49
CA ASP A 15 5.47 -14.28 -12.09
C ASP A 15 6.40 -15.15 -11.25
N VAL A 16 7.27 -14.58 -10.43
CA VAL A 16 8.26 -15.30 -9.63
C VAL A 16 8.09 -15.17 -8.12
N VAL A 17 7.17 -14.32 -7.65
CA VAL A 17 7.00 -14.09 -6.21
C VAL A 17 6.56 -15.38 -5.50
N ASP A 18 7.23 -15.69 -4.39
CA ASP A 18 6.87 -16.83 -3.54
C ASP A 18 6.93 -16.50 -2.05
N ARG A 19 7.23 -15.25 -1.69
CA ARG A 19 7.34 -14.81 -0.30
C ARG A 19 6.82 -13.39 -0.12
N VAL A 20 6.03 -13.19 0.93
CA VAL A 20 5.64 -11.89 1.44
C VAL A 20 6.45 -11.59 2.70
N HIS A 21 7.26 -10.55 2.68
CA HIS A 21 8.12 -10.21 3.81
C HIS A 21 7.37 -9.51 4.93
N VAL A 22 6.46 -8.61 4.55
CA VAL A 22 5.73 -7.78 5.51
C VAL A 22 4.51 -7.18 4.84
N VAL A 23 3.45 -6.97 5.63
CA VAL A 23 2.32 -6.11 5.29
C VAL A 23 2.26 -5.01 6.33
N SER A 24 2.29 -3.78 5.89
CA SER A 24 2.15 -2.61 6.76
C SER A 24 0.83 -1.90 6.47
N TYR A 25 0.25 -1.26 7.48
CA TYR A 25 -1.03 -0.60 7.31
C TYR A 25 -1.20 0.56 8.29
N LYS A 26 -2.11 1.46 7.95
CA LYS A 26 -2.52 2.58 8.79
C LYS A 26 -3.99 2.88 8.55
N ASP A 27 -4.74 3.08 9.61
CA ASP A 27 -6.09 3.62 9.54
C ASP A 27 -6.18 4.95 10.29
N GLU A 28 -7.37 5.55 10.30
CA GLU A 28 -7.61 6.88 10.88
C GLU A 28 -7.44 6.94 12.40
N THR A 29 -7.44 5.78 13.08
CA THR A 29 -7.24 5.70 14.54
C THR A 29 -5.79 5.62 14.94
N MET A 30 -4.88 5.48 13.97
CA MET A 30 -3.46 5.24 14.19
C MET A 30 -2.65 6.49 13.81
N ARG A 31 -1.62 6.79 14.60
CA ARG A 31 -0.69 7.89 14.30
C ARG A 31 0.41 7.42 13.33
N GLU A 32 0.90 6.20 13.54
CA GLU A 32 1.98 5.61 12.75
C GLU A 32 1.54 4.28 12.16
N PRO A 33 2.10 3.84 11.03
CA PRO A 33 1.84 2.50 10.49
C PRO A 33 2.27 1.41 11.46
N GLU A 34 1.59 0.26 11.36
CA GLU A 34 1.98 -0.99 12.02
C GLU A 34 2.27 -2.04 10.96
N SER A 35 3.03 -3.07 11.33
CA SER A 35 3.48 -4.10 10.41
C SER A 35 3.14 -5.49 10.91
N ILE A 36 2.80 -6.37 9.97
CA ILE A 36 2.41 -7.76 10.23
C ILE A 36 3.34 -8.66 9.42
N TYR A 37 3.90 -9.69 10.06
CA TYR A 37 4.87 -10.60 9.42
C TYR A 37 4.34 -12.02 9.31
N ASP A 38 3.60 -12.50 10.30
CA ASP A 38 3.05 -13.85 10.36
C ASP A 38 1.95 -14.01 9.31
N TYR A 39 2.02 -15.11 8.53
CA TYR A 39 1.10 -15.33 7.42
C TYR A 39 -0.35 -15.54 7.88
N GLU A 40 -0.57 -16.19 9.00
CA GLU A 40 -1.93 -16.35 9.52
C GLU A 40 -2.51 -15.01 9.97
N ASP A 41 -1.70 -14.16 10.59
CA ASP A 41 -2.11 -12.81 10.99
C ASP A 41 -2.42 -11.95 9.77
N ILE A 42 -1.64 -12.06 8.69
CA ILE A 42 -1.91 -11.35 7.44
C ILE A 42 -3.25 -11.80 6.85
N LYS A 43 -3.51 -13.10 6.82
CA LYS A 43 -4.78 -13.64 6.33
C LYS A 43 -5.96 -13.11 7.15
N GLU A 44 -5.85 -13.10 8.46
CA GLU A 44 -6.89 -12.58 9.36
C GLU A 44 -7.11 -11.09 9.16
N PHE A 45 -6.04 -10.32 8.92
CA PHE A 45 -6.14 -8.90 8.64
C PHE A 45 -7.04 -8.62 7.41
N PHE A 46 -6.84 -9.34 6.32
CA PHE A 46 -7.61 -9.12 5.10
C PHE A 46 -9.04 -9.69 5.16
N LYS A 47 -9.39 -10.45 6.19
CA LYS A 47 -10.76 -10.89 6.46
C LYS A 47 -11.57 -9.86 7.25
N GLN A 48 -10.93 -8.87 7.84
CA GLN A 48 -11.61 -7.85 8.62
C GLN A 48 -12.51 -6.98 7.74
N ASP A 49 -13.56 -6.45 8.33
CA ASP A 49 -14.51 -5.60 7.63
C ASP A 49 -13.98 -4.16 7.58
N ARG A 50 -13.15 -3.89 6.58
CA ARG A 50 -12.49 -2.60 6.34
C ARG A 50 -12.63 -2.20 4.88
N ILE A 51 -12.43 -0.92 4.59
CA ILE A 51 -12.16 -0.48 3.22
C ILE A 51 -10.65 -0.52 3.05
N PHE A 52 -10.16 -1.43 2.22
CA PHE A 52 -8.73 -1.58 1.96
C PHE A 52 -8.30 -0.67 0.82
N ILE A 53 -7.33 0.16 1.08
CA ILE A 53 -6.85 1.20 0.17
C ILE A 53 -5.36 0.97 -0.06
N GLY A 54 -4.94 1.03 -1.30
CA GLY A 54 -3.54 0.89 -1.62
C GLY A 54 -3.23 1.34 -3.03
N HIS A 55 -1.95 1.36 -3.37
CA HIS A 55 -1.46 1.87 -4.64
C HIS A 55 -1.06 0.71 -5.54
N HIS A 56 -1.78 0.55 -6.65
CA HIS A 56 -1.55 -0.54 -7.62
C HIS A 56 -1.86 -1.93 -7.05
N ILE A 57 -2.80 -2.01 -6.13
CA ILE A 57 -3.13 -3.25 -5.40
C ILE A 57 -3.89 -4.26 -6.24
N ILE A 58 -4.66 -3.81 -7.22
CA ILE A 58 -5.42 -4.71 -8.10
C ILE A 58 -4.46 -5.40 -9.07
N GLY A 59 -3.43 -4.69 -9.54
CA GLY A 59 -2.45 -5.23 -10.48
C GLY A 59 -1.35 -6.05 -9.85
N TYR A 60 -1.04 -5.82 -8.56
CA TYR A 60 0.08 -6.51 -7.94
C TYR A 60 -0.20 -7.08 -6.56
N ASP A 61 -0.55 -6.25 -5.55
CA ASP A 61 -0.59 -6.71 -4.15
C ASP A 61 -1.57 -7.87 -3.94
N PHE A 62 -2.81 -7.73 -4.41
CA PHE A 62 -3.78 -8.81 -4.22
C PHE A 62 -3.47 -10.06 -5.05
N PRO A 63 -3.05 -9.96 -6.32
CA PRO A 63 -2.55 -11.14 -7.03
C PRO A 63 -1.37 -11.83 -6.32
N ALA A 64 -0.42 -11.07 -5.78
CA ALA A 64 0.71 -11.64 -5.04
C ALA A 64 0.26 -12.29 -3.74
N LEU A 65 -0.60 -11.63 -2.97
CA LEU A 65 -1.16 -12.17 -1.73
C LEU A 65 -2.00 -13.42 -1.98
N ALA A 66 -2.75 -13.46 -3.08
CA ALA A 66 -3.51 -14.65 -3.47
C ALA A 66 -2.57 -15.80 -3.83
N LYS A 67 -1.50 -15.53 -4.56
CA LYS A 67 -0.52 -16.54 -4.99
C LYS A 67 0.23 -17.14 -3.81
N VAL A 68 0.72 -16.30 -2.91
CA VAL A 68 1.60 -16.72 -1.81
C VAL A 68 0.82 -17.22 -0.59
N LEU A 69 -0.28 -16.55 -0.24
CA LEU A 69 -1.00 -16.77 1.00
C LEU A 69 -2.45 -17.23 0.82
N GLN A 70 -2.92 -17.34 -0.43
CA GLN A 70 -4.33 -17.66 -0.73
C GLN A 70 -5.31 -16.66 -0.11
N VAL A 71 -4.91 -15.40 -0.03
CA VAL A 71 -5.80 -14.32 0.42
C VAL A 71 -6.85 -14.06 -0.66
N SER A 72 -8.12 -14.09 -0.27
CA SER A 72 -9.22 -13.70 -1.16
C SER A 72 -9.31 -12.19 -1.23
N LYS A 73 -9.55 -11.66 -2.44
CA LYS A 73 -9.69 -10.23 -2.64
C LYS A 73 -10.86 -9.68 -1.80
N PRO A 74 -10.62 -8.67 -0.93
CA PRO A 74 -11.70 -8.08 -0.15
C PRO A 74 -12.79 -7.45 -1.02
N LYS A 75 -14.00 -7.36 -0.46
CA LYS A 75 -15.15 -6.80 -1.19
C LYS A 75 -15.03 -5.28 -1.37
N ARG A 76 -14.44 -4.59 -0.41
CA ARG A 76 -14.33 -3.12 -0.42
C ARG A 76 -12.87 -2.73 -0.51
N LEU A 77 -12.48 -2.25 -1.68
CA LEU A 77 -11.12 -1.82 -1.92
C LEU A 77 -11.09 -0.60 -2.85
N VAL A 78 -10.06 0.21 -2.67
CA VAL A 78 -9.79 1.38 -3.50
C VAL A 78 -8.34 1.30 -3.94
N ASP A 79 -8.11 1.35 -5.25
CA ASP A 79 -6.76 1.45 -5.79
C ASP A 79 -6.48 2.91 -6.12
N THR A 80 -5.51 3.48 -5.41
CA THR A 80 -5.18 4.89 -5.56
C THR A 80 -4.41 5.19 -6.85
N TYR A 81 -3.86 4.19 -7.53
CA TYR A 81 -3.15 4.41 -8.79
C TYR A 81 -4.11 4.90 -9.90
N PRO A 82 -5.13 4.14 -10.33
CA PRO A 82 -6.06 4.61 -11.35
C PRO A 82 -6.87 5.83 -10.89
N LEU A 83 -7.14 5.93 -9.60
CA LEU A 83 -7.86 7.09 -9.06
C LEU A 83 -7.03 8.36 -9.20
N ALA A 84 -5.72 8.31 -8.93
CA ALA A 84 -4.82 9.43 -9.11
C ALA A 84 -4.69 9.81 -10.59
N VAL A 85 -4.59 8.84 -11.48
CA VAL A 85 -4.56 9.09 -12.93
C VAL A 85 -5.81 9.86 -13.37
N THR A 86 -6.96 9.51 -12.80
CA THR A 86 -8.24 10.16 -13.15
C THR A 86 -8.35 11.57 -12.57
N LEU A 87 -7.98 11.75 -11.31
CA LEU A 87 -8.18 13.01 -10.60
C LEU A 87 -7.02 14.00 -10.73
N MET A 88 -5.86 13.54 -11.17
CA MET A 88 -4.66 14.35 -11.38
C MET A 88 -4.09 14.12 -12.78
N PRO A 89 -4.84 14.43 -13.86
CA PRO A 89 -4.48 13.97 -15.21
C PRO A 89 -3.23 14.63 -15.80
N LYS A 90 -2.73 15.70 -15.18
CA LYS A 90 -1.57 16.45 -15.70
C LYS A 90 -0.24 16.08 -15.04
N ARG A 91 -0.24 15.04 -14.18
CA ARG A 91 1.01 14.59 -13.58
C ARG A 91 1.86 13.82 -14.58
N GLY A 92 3.19 13.95 -14.45
CA GLY A 92 4.13 13.18 -15.24
C GLY A 92 4.42 11.78 -14.68
N SER A 93 4.04 11.50 -13.43
CA SER A 93 4.33 10.24 -12.75
C SER A 93 3.30 9.97 -11.66
N TYR A 94 2.92 8.69 -11.50
CA TYR A 94 1.92 8.25 -10.53
C TYR A 94 2.45 7.21 -9.54
N GLY A 95 3.76 6.98 -9.51
CA GLY A 95 4.39 6.13 -8.51
C GLY A 95 4.45 6.80 -7.14
N LEU A 96 4.48 6.00 -6.06
CA LEU A 96 4.54 6.54 -4.70
C LEU A 96 5.81 7.37 -4.45
N GLU A 97 6.90 7.06 -5.14
CA GLU A 97 8.15 7.82 -5.02
C GLU A 97 7.95 9.31 -5.35
N GLY A 98 7.27 9.61 -6.45
CA GLY A 98 6.96 10.99 -6.82
C GLY A 98 6.00 11.66 -5.85
N PHE A 99 5.00 10.95 -5.37
CA PHE A 99 4.10 11.47 -4.35
C PHE A 99 4.83 11.71 -3.02
N GLY A 100 5.79 10.84 -2.69
CA GLY A 100 6.62 11.03 -1.50
C GLY A 100 7.36 12.37 -1.52
N VAL A 101 7.89 12.75 -2.67
CA VAL A 101 8.53 14.07 -2.83
C VAL A 101 7.51 15.17 -2.58
N ASP A 102 6.32 15.08 -3.17
CA ASP A 102 5.27 16.09 -3.03
C ASP A 102 4.80 16.26 -1.59
N TYR A 103 4.72 15.17 -0.83
CA TYR A 103 4.22 15.18 0.55
C TYR A 103 5.32 15.27 1.61
N GLY A 104 6.58 15.36 1.19
CA GLY A 104 7.70 15.45 2.11
C GLY A 104 7.99 14.16 2.87
N VAL A 105 7.64 13.01 2.30
CA VAL A 105 7.92 11.67 2.84
C VAL A 105 8.74 10.91 1.80
N PRO A 106 10.07 11.09 1.77
CA PRO A 106 10.90 10.42 0.78
C PRO A 106 10.98 8.92 1.05
N LYS A 107 11.02 8.13 -0.03
CA LYS A 107 11.27 6.69 0.07
C LYS A 107 12.72 6.45 0.47
N PRO A 108 12.99 5.45 1.32
CA PRO A 108 14.36 5.08 1.67
C PRO A 108 15.17 4.66 0.45
N VAL A 109 16.43 5.06 0.41
CA VAL A 109 17.36 4.62 -0.62
C VAL A 109 17.87 3.23 -0.25
N VAL A 110 17.73 2.27 -1.17
CA VAL A 110 18.23 0.91 -0.99
C VAL A 110 19.60 0.82 -1.64
N LYS A 111 20.63 0.54 -0.83
CA LYS A 111 22.01 0.41 -1.28
C LYS A 111 22.36 -1.02 -1.70
N ASP A 112 21.71 -2.01 -1.09
CA ASP A 112 21.99 -3.42 -1.33
C ASP A 112 20.67 -4.22 -1.31
N TRP A 113 20.12 -4.46 -2.50
CA TRP A 113 18.87 -5.18 -2.70
C TRP A 113 18.97 -6.67 -2.34
N GLU A 114 20.17 -7.24 -2.33
CA GLU A 114 20.37 -8.67 -2.08
C GLU A 114 20.40 -9.00 -0.58
N ASN A 115 20.72 -8.02 0.26
CA ASN A 115 20.94 -8.22 1.69
C ASN A 115 19.99 -7.37 2.57
N LEU A 116 18.75 -7.18 2.14
CA LEU A 116 17.76 -6.44 2.91
C LEU A 116 17.34 -7.22 4.15
N THR A 117 17.36 -6.56 5.30
CA THR A 117 16.90 -7.11 6.57
C THR A 117 15.40 -6.91 6.72
N ARG A 118 14.79 -7.57 7.74
CA ARG A 118 13.39 -7.32 8.10
C ARG A 118 13.16 -5.84 8.42
N GLU A 119 14.09 -5.19 9.09
CA GLU A 119 14.00 -3.77 9.40
C GLU A 119 13.98 -2.91 8.14
N ASP A 120 14.78 -3.26 7.14
CA ASP A 120 14.79 -2.56 5.85
C ASP A 120 13.45 -2.71 5.12
N TYR A 121 12.90 -3.93 5.04
CA TYR A 121 11.59 -4.15 4.43
C TYR A 121 10.49 -3.41 5.16
N THR A 122 10.52 -3.45 6.48
CA THR A 122 9.53 -2.78 7.32
C THR A 122 9.56 -1.28 7.10
N PHE A 123 10.77 -0.69 7.13
CA PHE A 123 10.93 0.75 6.96
C PHE A 123 10.43 1.20 5.58
N ARG A 124 10.74 0.45 4.53
CA ARG A 124 10.26 0.74 3.18
C ARG A 124 8.75 0.64 3.09
N CYS A 125 8.19 -0.43 3.61
CA CYS A 125 6.75 -0.68 3.56
C CYS A 125 5.98 0.38 4.33
N GLU A 126 6.43 0.73 5.53
CA GLU A 126 5.79 1.76 6.34
C GLU A 126 5.92 3.15 5.72
N SER A 127 7.04 3.44 5.07
CA SER A 127 7.21 4.69 4.32
C SER A 127 6.22 4.79 3.16
N ASP A 128 6.03 3.70 2.42
CA ASP A 128 5.03 3.64 1.35
C ASP A 128 3.61 3.83 1.88
N VAL A 129 3.28 3.25 3.03
CA VAL A 129 1.98 3.46 3.67
C VAL A 129 1.77 4.93 4.04
N LYS A 130 2.79 5.58 4.60
CA LYS A 130 2.71 7.01 4.94
C LYS A 130 2.45 7.87 3.71
N ILE A 131 3.16 7.62 2.62
CA ILE A 131 2.96 8.35 1.36
C ILE A 131 1.56 8.10 0.84
N ASN A 132 1.14 6.86 0.79
CA ASN A 132 -0.17 6.48 0.27
C ASN A 132 -1.31 7.03 1.14
N TRP A 133 -1.10 7.13 2.45
CA TRP A 133 -2.07 7.78 3.33
C TRP A 133 -2.29 9.24 2.96
N CYS A 134 -1.20 9.99 2.75
CA CYS A 134 -1.28 11.39 2.30
C CYS A 134 -1.98 11.51 0.95
N LEU A 135 -1.67 10.61 0.03
CA LEU A 135 -2.31 10.57 -1.28
C LEU A 135 -3.81 10.29 -1.15
N TRP A 136 -4.19 9.30 -0.32
CA TRP A 136 -5.60 8.98 -0.11
C TRP A 136 -6.38 10.15 0.46
N GLU A 137 -5.82 10.84 1.45
CA GLU A 137 -6.47 12.03 2.02
C GLU A 137 -6.68 13.11 0.96
N ASP A 138 -5.70 13.33 0.08
CA ASP A 138 -5.78 14.29 -1.02
C ASP A 138 -6.83 13.87 -2.05
N LEU A 139 -6.83 12.61 -2.46
CA LEU A 139 -7.81 12.08 -3.42
C LEU A 139 -9.23 12.11 -2.86
N ARG A 140 -9.40 11.75 -1.59
CA ARG A 140 -10.70 11.78 -0.93
C ARG A 140 -11.26 13.21 -0.90
N ARG A 141 -10.41 14.19 -0.58
CA ARG A 141 -10.81 15.60 -0.60
C ARG A 141 -11.27 16.02 -2.00
N LYS A 142 -10.53 15.64 -3.05
CA LYS A 142 -10.90 15.94 -4.43
C LYS A 142 -12.24 15.29 -4.83
N LEU A 143 -12.47 14.06 -4.41
CA LEU A 143 -13.74 13.39 -4.65
C LEU A 143 -14.90 14.12 -3.96
N MET A 144 -14.71 14.58 -2.73
CA MET A 144 -15.73 15.33 -2.01
C MET A 144 -16.01 16.68 -2.66
N GLU A 145 -15.01 17.36 -3.20
CA GLU A 145 -15.19 18.60 -3.96
C GLU A 145 -16.03 18.38 -5.22
N LEU A 146 -15.89 17.22 -5.87
CA LEU A 146 -16.64 16.89 -7.10
C LEU A 146 -18.08 16.44 -6.82
N TYR A 147 -18.31 15.69 -5.76
CA TYR A 147 -19.58 15.01 -5.50
C TYR A 147 -20.27 15.46 -4.21
N GLY A 148 -19.57 16.23 -3.41
CA GLY A 148 -20.12 16.78 -2.16
C GLY A 148 -20.83 18.08 -2.38
#